data_0f84d9b1aeb5218b106087350cc58ad3
#
_entry.id   0f84d9b1aeb5218b106087350cc58ad3
#
_cell.length_a   1.000
_cell.length_b   1.000
_cell.length_c   1.000
_cell.angle_alpha   90.00
_cell.angle_beta   90.00
_cell.angle_gamma   90.00
#
_symmetry.space_group_name_H-M   'P 1'
#
loop_
_entity.id
_entity.type
_entity.pdbx_description
1 polymer ?
#
loop_
_entity_poly.entity_id
_entity_poly.type
_entity_poly.pdbx_seq_one_letter_code
_entity_poly.pdbx_strand_id
1 'polypeptide(L)'
;MNHEYKIIPVNAIKPDDNNPRTHLPSQIEQIQNSIKEFGFTNPLLVDESMNLIAGHGRLLAAKASEMSNVPVIIVRGLNAKQKRMLLIADNQLALNAQWDIQILLAELGKFSVEDVAIVGFDDAQIAAMMAQIQQIGEVNAADAWGGMPEFNQGDVSAFRSLLIHFKDQEAVDAFTKLIGQEITDKTKFVWYPEAERVTTKDKLYTSDESIDE
;
A
#
# COMPACT_ATOMS: atom_id res chain seq x y z
N MET A 1 -1.89 16.74 -26.79
CA MET A 1 -1.35 15.37 -26.88
C MET A 1 -2.28 14.55 -27.73
N ASN A 2 -1.76 13.82 -28.72
CA ASN A 2 -2.58 12.97 -29.58
C ASN A 2 -2.34 11.52 -29.22
N HIS A 3 -3.41 10.78 -28.93
CA HIS A 3 -3.36 9.36 -28.59
C HIS A 3 -4.02 8.58 -29.73
N GLU A 4 -3.39 7.50 -30.16
CA GLU A 4 -3.88 6.65 -31.24
C GLU A 4 -3.97 5.21 -30.75
N TYR A 5 -5.18 4.61 -30.81
CA TYR A 5 -5.40 3.20 -30.49
C TYR A 5 -5.09 2.35 -31.71
N LYS A 6 -4.33 1.27 -31.51
CA LYS A 6 -4.02 0.24 -32.52
C LYS A 6 -3.94 -1.14 -31.92
N ILE A 7 -4.11 -2.13 -32.78
CA ILE A 7 -3.78 -3.54 -32.49
C ILE A 7 -2.51 -3.85 -33.28
N ILE A 8 -1.45 -4.24 -32.59
CA ILE A 8 -0.14 -4.48 -33.22
C ILE A 8 0.45 -5.84 -32.77
N PRO A 9 1.36 -6.41 -33.56
CA PRO A 9 2.07 -7.63 -33.17
C PRO A 9 2.80 -7.44 -31.83
N VAL A 10 2.66 -8.41 -30.92
CA VAL A 10 3.29 -8.37 -29.59
C VAL A 10 4.80 -8.20 -29.68
N ASN A 11 5.44 -8.79 -30.72
CA ASN A 11 6.88 -8.72 -30.94
C ASN A 11 7.38 -7.36 -31.48
N ALA A 12 6.47 -6.49 -31.92
CA ALA A 12 6.83 -5.13 -32.35
C ALA A 12 7.09 -4.19 -31.15
N ILE A 13 6.64 -4.59 -29.95
CA ILE A 13 6.78 -3.78 -28.73
C ILE A 13 8.13 -4.03 -28.10
N LYS A 14 8.85 -2.94 -27.81
CA LYS A 14 10.14 -2.93 -27.15
C LYS A 14 9.94 -2.69 -25.66
N PRO A 15 10.20 -3.68 -24.78
CA PRO A 15 10.14 -3.47 -23.34
C PRO A 15 11.20 -2.45 -22.89
N ASP A 16 10.96 -1.77 -21.78
CA ASP A 16 11.96 -0.92 -21.13
C ASP A 16 12.73 -1.76 -20.11
N ASP A 17 14.00 -2.05 -20.40
CA ASP A 17 14.90 -2.83 -19.51
C ASP A 17 15.20 -2.09 -18.20
N ASN A 18 14.98 -0.78 -18.15
CA ASN A 18 15.15 0.04 -16.95
C ASN A 18 13.82 0.26 -16.17
N ASN A 19 12.82 -0.58 -16.39
CA ASN A 19 11.59 -0.51 -15.61
C ASN A 19 11.87 -0.86 -14.14
N PRO A 20 11.59 0.06 -13.18
CA PRO A 20 11.86 -0.20 -11.77
C PRO A 20 10.88 -1.20 -11.14
N ARG A 21 9.75 -1.50 -11.80
CA ARG A 21 8.76 -2.43 -11.30
C ARG A 21 9.06 -3.86 -11.74
N THR A 22 9.20 -4.75 -10.77
CA THR A 22 9.36 -6.19 -10.99
C THR A 22 8.01 -6.89 -10.96
N HIS A 23 7.91 -8.02 -11.66
CA HIS A 23 6.70 -8.83 -11.74
C HIS A 23 7.02 -10.27 -11.34
N LEU A 24 6.32 -10.79 -10.35
CA LEU A 24 6.43 -12.18 -9.93
C LEU A 24 5.72 -13.10 -10.95
N PRO A 25 6.17 -14.34 -11.12
CA PRO A 25 5.50 -15.31 -11.99
C PRO A 25 4.00 -15.49 -11.66
N SER A 26 3.65 -15.55 -10.39
CA SER A 26 2.26 -15.64 -9.92
C SER A 26 1.40 -14.44 -10.37
N GLN A 27 1.97 -13.22 -10.33
CA GLN A 27 1.27 -12.04 -10.82
C GLN A 27 1.06 -12.10 -12.34
N ILE A 28 2.04 -12.61 -13.10
CA ILE A 28 1.89 -12.77 -14.55
C ILE A 28 0.77 -13.77 -14.85
N GLU A 29 0.70 -14.87 -14.10
CA GLU A 29 -0.37 -15.85 -14.22
C GLU A 29 -1.76 -15.26 -13.91
N GLN A 30 -1.89 -14.46 -12.84
CA GLN A 30 -3.13 -13.74 -12.56
C GLN A 30 -3.54 -12.81 -13.71
N ILE A 31 -2.60 -12.09 -14.30
CA ILE A 31 -2.88 -11.24 -15.48
C ILE A 31 -3.28 -12.08 -16.70
N GLN A 32 -2.65 -13.24 -16.93
CA GLN A 32 -3.05 -14.15 -17.99
C GLN A 32 -4.49 -14.65 -17.82
N ASN A 33 -4.87 -15.06 -16.60
CA ASN A 33 -6.22 -15.50 -16.28
C ASN A 33 -7.25 -14.38 -16.50
N SER A 34 -6.92 -13.17 -16.06
CA SER A 34 -7.76 -11.99 -16.29
C SER A 34 -7.92 -11.66 -17.78
N ILE A 35 -6.84 -11.73 -18.57
CA ILE A 35 -6.89 -11.53 -20.03
C ILE A 35 -7.72 -12.61 -20.72
N LYS A 36 -7.62 -13.86 -20.26
CA LYS A 36 -8.38 -14.98 -20.80
C LYS A 36 -9.88 -14.82 -20.55
N GLU A 37 -10.26 -14.35 -19.38
CA GLU A 37 -11.67 -14.20 -18.98
C GLU A 37 -12.31 -12.96 -19.58
N PHE A 38 -11.65 -11.79 -19.43
CA PHE A 38 -12.24 -10.49 -19.79
C PHE A 38 -11.70 -9.93 -21.11
N GLY A 39 -10.74 -10.61 -21.75
CA GLY A 39 -10.02 -10.05 -22.88
C GLY A 39 -8.97 -9.01 -22.45
N PHE A 40 -8.30 -8.44 -23.42
CA PHE A 40 -7.29 -7.39 -23.20
C PHE A 40 -7.95 -6.02 -23.00
N THR A 41 -8.58 -5.80 -21.86
CA THR A 41 -9.43 -4.64 -21.58
C THR A 41 -8.67 -3.33 -21.41
N ASN A 42 -7.40 -3.38 -20.96
CA ASN A 42 -6.59 -2.21 -20.67
C ASN A 42 -5.35 -2.18 -21.58
N PRO A 43 -5.32 -1.37 -22.67
CA PRO A 43 -4.25 -1.35 -23.66
C PRO A 43 -2.87 -1.03 -23.06
N LEU A 44 -1.81 -1.45 -23.75
CA LEU A 44 -0.44 -1.05 -23.43
C LEU A 44 -0.21 0.40 -23.87
N LEU A 45 0.59 1.16 -23.13
CA LEU A 45 1.03 2.48 -23.56
C LEU A 45 2.42 2.39 -24.19
N VAL A 46 2.54 2.85 -25.43
CA VAL A 46 3.81 2.86 -26.16
C VAL A 46 4.09 4.26 -26.73
N ASP A 47 5.36 4.54 -27.00
CA ASP A 47 5.72 5.74 -27.74
C ASP A 47 5.67 5.52 -29.26
N GLU A 48 6.01 6.56 -30.03
CA GLU A 48 6.04 6.54 -31.52
C GLU A 48 7.02 5.52 -32.10
N SER A 49 8.02 5.10 -31.31
CA SER A 49 9.04 4.11 -31.67
C SER A 49 8.74 2.73 -31.14
N MET A 50 7.51 2.51 -30.62
CA MET A 50 7.04 1.26 -29.99
C MET A 50 7.80 0.88 -28.72
N ASN A 51 8.43 1.84 -28.03
CA ASN A 51 8.98 1.59 -26.70
C ASN A 51 7.83 1.59 -25.68
N LEU A 52 7.80 0.58 -24.83
CA LEU A 52 6.77 0.41 -23.82
C LEU A 52 6.94 1.46 -22.71
N ILE A 53 5.86 2.20 -22.42
CA ILE A 53 5.79 3.15 -21.32
C ILE A 53 5.07 2.53 -20.13
N ALA A 54 3.92 1.88 -20.36
CA ALA A 54 3.13 1.27 -19.29
C ALA A 54 2.51 -0.07 -19.71
N GLY A 55 2.33 -0.97 -18.74
CA GLY A 55 1.75 -2.29 -18.95
C GLY A 55 2.76 -3.41 -19.10
N HIS A 56 3.95 -3.32 -18.49
CA HIS A 56 5.01 -4.35 -18.57
C HIS A 56 4.50 -5.74 -18.17
N GLY A 57 3.76 -5.87 -17.07
CA GLY A 57 3.16 -7.15 -16.66
C GLY A 57 2.18 -7.70 -17.70
N ARG A 58 1.36 -6.84 -18.32
CA ARG A 58 0.43 -7.24 -19.41
C ARG A 58 1.17 -7.67 -20.68
N LEU A 59 2.28 -7.03 -21.03
CA LEU A 59 3.12 -7.47 -22.13
C LEU A 59 3.75 -8.85 -21.86
N LEU A 60 4.24 -9.07 -20.63
CA LEU A 60 4.78 -10.36 -20.21
C LEU A 60 3.70 -11.44 -20.25
N ALA A 61 2.52 -11.18 -19.73
CA ALA A 61 1.38 -12.10 -19.77
C ALA A 61 0.95 -12.43 -21.20
N ALA A 62 0.88 -11.43 -22.08
CA ALA A 62 0.56 -11.65 -23.50
C ALA A 62 1.59 -12.53 -24.20
N LYS A 63 2.89 -12.33 -23.93
CA LYS A 63 3.96 -13.16 -24.45
C LYS A 63 3.89 -14.59 -23.92
N ALA A 64 3.65 -14.75 -22.62
CA ALA A 64 3.53 -16.07 -21.99
C ALA A 64 2.26 -16.83 -22.44
N SER A 65 1.22 -16.11 -22.88
CA SER A 65 0.00 -16.68 -23.51
C SER A 65 0.11 -16.83 -25.03
N GLU A 66 1.28 -16.64 -25.61
CA GLU A 66 1.54 -16.75 -27.06
C GLU A 66 0.59 -15.89 -27.93
N MET A 67 0.14 -14.75 -27.41
CA MET A 67 -0.74 -13.84 -28.16
C MET A 67 0.02 -13.24 -29.35
N SER A 68 -0.61 -13.29 -30.52
CA SER A 68 0.00 -12.72 -31.74
C SER A 68 -0.05 -11.20 -31.74
N ASN A 69 -1.15 -10.62 -31.29
CA ASN A 69 -1.40 -9.18 -31.32
C ASN A 69 -1.95 -8.69 -29.98
N VAL A 70 -1.67 -7.44 -29.66
CA VAL A 70 -2.15 -6.77 -28.45
C VAL A 70 -2.61 -5.35 -28.76
N PRO A 71 -3.60 -4.83 -28.01
CA PRO A 71 -4.04 -3.46 -28.14
C PRO A 71 -3.03 -2.50 -27.49
N VAL A 72 -2.75 -1.41 -28.17
CA VAL A 72 -1.86 -0.36 -27.68
C VAL A 72 -2.48 1.02 -27.86
N ILE A 73 -2.08 1.94 -27.00
CA ILE A 73 -2.26 3.38 -27.20
C ILE A 73 -0.90 3.98 -27.46
N ILE A 74 -0.74 4.56 -28.64
CA ILE A 74 0.48 5.29 -29.01
C ILE A 74 0.38 6.70 -28.46
N VAL A 75 1.27 7.03 -27.52
CA VAL A 75 1.35 8.36 -26.88
C VAL A 75 2.38 9.19 -27.64
N ARG A 76 1.95 10.31 -28.21
CA ARG A 76 2.78 11.18 -29.04
C ARG A 76 3.15 12.49 -28.34
N GLY A 77 4.29 13.04 -28.69
CA GLY A 77 4.70 14.38 -28.27
C GLY A 77 5.25 14.47 -26.85
N LEU A 78 5.58 13.33 -26.22
CA LEU A 78 6.28 13.33 -24.93
C LEU A 78 7.79 13.36 -25.12
N ASN A 79 8.47 14.24 -24.39
CA ASN A 79 9.93 14.18 -24.29
C ASN A 79 10.40 13.03 -23.38
N ALA A 80 11.69 12.72 -23.39
CA ALA A 80 12.25 11.59 -22.62
C ALA A 80 11.94 11.66 -21.12
N LYS A 81 12.00 12.86 -20.52
CA LYS A 81 11.66 13.07 -19.11
C LYS A 81 10.18 12.76 -18.84
N GLN A 82 9.28 13.24 -19.68
CA GLN A 82 7.83 13.01 -19.54
C GLN A 82 7.47 11.52 -19.68
N LYS A 83 8.08 10.80 -20.63
CA LYS A 83 7.90 9.35 -20.77
C LYS A 83 8.32 8.62 -19.49
N ARG A 84 9.45 9.01 -18.90
CA ARG A 84 9.94 8.41 -17.64
C ARG A 84 9.03 8.74 -16.45
N MET A 85 8.55 9.97 -16.37
CA MET A 85 7.58 10.37 -15.34
C MET A 85 6.27 9.60 -15.47
N LEU A 86 5.76 9.42 -16.70
CA LEU A 86 4.52 8.69 -16.96
C LEU A 86 4.64 7.21 -16.56
N LEU A 87 5.79 6.56 -16.88
CA LEU A 87 6.06 5.18 -16.45
C LEU A 87 5.98 5.02 -14.93
N ILE A 88 6.55 5.96 -14.18
CA ILE A 88 6.50 5.93 -12.71
C ILE A 88 5.09 6.24 -12.20
N ALA A 89 4.44 7.26 -12.76
CA ALA A 89 3.11 7.71 -12.32
C ALA A 89 2.06 6.63 -12.53
N ASP A 90 2.03 5.92 -13.67
CA ASP A 90 1.10 4.83 -13.96
C ASP A 90 1.16 3.74 -12.88
N ASN A 91 2.36 3.43 -12.40
CA ASN A 91 2.54 2.45 -11.34
C ASN A 91 2.21 3.00 -9.94
N GLN A 92 2.67 4.21 -9.62
CA GLN A 92 2.56 4.76 -8.26
C GLN A 92 1.15 5.24 -7.93
N LEU A 93 0.44 5.85 -8.88
CA LEU A 93 -0.91 6.35 -8.63
C LEU A 93 -1.90 5.24 -8.31
N ALA A 94 -1.75 4.06 -8.92
CA ALA A 94 -2.56 2.89 -8.59
C ALA A 94 -2.34 2.40 -7.14
N LEU A 95 -1.12 2.54 -6.60
CA LEU A 95 -0.78 2.14 -5.23
C LEU A 95 -1.26 3.15 -4.18
N ASN A 96 -1.58 4.37 -4.56
CA ASN A 96 -2.09 5.39 -3.64
C ASN A 96 -3.58 5.20 -3.29
N ALA A 97 -4.31 4.40 -4.06
CA ALA A 97 -5.68 4.04 -3.76
C ALA A 97 -5.73 2.92 -2.71
N GLN A 98 -6.79 2.93 -1.90
CA GLN A 98 -7.05 1.89 -0.90
C GLN A 98 -8.44 1.30 -1.14
N TRP A 99 -8.65 0.07 -0.66
CA TRP A 99 -9.94 -0.59 -0.67
C TRP A 99 -10.74 -0.25 0.58
N ASP A 100 -12.03 0.02 0.42
CA ASP A 100 -12.98 -0.16 1.50
C ASP A 100 -13.17 -1.67 1.70
N ILE A 101 -12.58 -2.19 2.80
CA ILE A 101 -12.50 -3.63 3.02
C ILE A 101 -13.88 -4.26 3.23
N GLN A 102 -14.82 -3.54 3.84
CA GLN A 102 -16.17 -4.06 4.06
C GLN A 102 -16.93 -4.20 2.74
N ILE A 103 -16.87 -3.17 1.91
CA ILE A 103 -17.50 -3.19 0.59
C ILE A 103 -16.83 -4.24 -0.31
N LEU A 104 -15.50 -4.29 -0.31
CA LEU A 104 -14.74 -5.26 -1.11
C LEU A 104 -15.11 -6.70 -0.76
N LEU A 105 -15.12 -7.08 0.53
CA LEU A 105 -15.48 -8.43 0.95
C LEU A 105 -16.94 -8.77 0.64
N ALA A 106 -17.86 -7.80 0.73
CA ALA A 106 -19.25 -7.99 0.34
C ALA A 106 -19.40 -8.26 -1.17
N GLU A 107 -18.56 -7.64 -2.01
CA GLU A 107 -18.53 -7.92 -3.45
C GLU A 107 -17.85 -9.28 -3.73
N LEU A 108 -16.69 -9.57 -3.13
CA LEU A 108 -15.98 -10.84 -3.32
C LEU A 108 -16.81 -12.03 -2.86
N GLY A 109 -17.64 -11.89 -1.83
CA GLY A 109 -18.53 -12.94 -1.34
C GLY A 109 -19.66 -13.35 -2.31
N LYS A 110 -19.84 -12.62 -3.43
CA LYS A 110 -20.78 -12.96 -4.50
C LYS A 110 -20.17 -13.89 -5.57
N PHE A 111 -18.87 -14.12 -5.52
CA PHE A 111 -18.10 -14.87 -6.51
C PHE A 111 -17.67 -16.23 -5.96
N SER A 112 -17.38 -17.17 -6.86
CA SER A 112 -16.74 -18.42 -6.49
C SER A 112 -15.27 -18.21 -6.12
N VAL A 113 -14.64 -19.20 -5.48
CA VAL A 113 -13.21 -19.14 -5.14
C VAL A 113 -12.35 -18.97 -6.39
N GLU A 114 -12.74 -19.66 -7.48
CA GLU A 114 -12.07 -19.57 -8.78
C GLU A 114 -12.17 -18.18 -9.38
N ASP A 115 -13.35 -17.54 -9.29
CA ASP A 115 -13.57 -16.17 -9.78
C ASP A 115 -12.75 -15.15 -8.99
N VAL A 116 -12.66 -15.34 -7.67
CA VAL A 116 -11.87 -14.45 -6.79
C VAL A 116 -10.38 -14.52 -7.15
N ALA A 117 -9.87 -15.69 -7.50
CA ALA A 117 -8.49 -15.83 -7.99
C ALA A 117 -8.27 -15.10 -9.33
N ILE A 118 -9.27 -15.10 -10.23
CA ILE A 118 -9.22 -14.38 -11.51
C ILE A 118 -9.13 -12.86 -11.32
N VAL A 119 -9.82 -12.30 -10.32
CA VAL A 119 -9.72 -10.88 -10.00
C VAL A 119 -8.46 -10.51 -9.22
N GLY A 120 -7.62 -11.49 -8.89
CA GLY A 120 -6.27 -11.28 -8.39
C GLY A 120 -6.10 -11.33 -6.87
N PHE A 121 -7.10 -11.79 -6.13
CA PHE A 121 -6.99 -12.04 -4.70
C PHE A 121 -6.67 -13.52 -4.43
N ASP A 122 -5.78 -13.77 -3.45
CA ASP A 122 -5.50 -15.10 -2.94
C ASP A 122 -6.16 -15.31 -1.56
N ASP A 123 -6.24 -16.57 -1.12
CA ASP A 123 -6.88 -16.95 0.14
C ASP A 123 -6.25 -16.27 1.36
N ALA A 124 -4.92 -16.04 1.33
CA ALA A 124 -4.20 -15.39 2.42
C ALA A 124 -4.57 -13.90 2.53
N GLN A 125 -4.73 -13.23 1.38
CA GLN A 125 -5.17 -11.83 1.33
C GLN A 125 -6.61 -11.69 1.84
N ILE A 126 -7.50 -12.59 1.45
CA ILE A 126 -8.89 -12.61 1.93
C ILE A 126 -8.94 -12.87 3.42
N ALA A 127 -8.21 -13.86 3.92
CA ALA A 127 -8.13 -14.16 5.35
C ALA A 127 -7.59 -12.97 6.16
N ALA A 128 -6.57 -12.27 5.65
CA ALA A 128 -6.04 -11.07 6.28
C ALA A 128 -7.06 -9.92 6.34
N MET A 129 -7.83 -9.71 5.26
CA MET A 129 -8.90 -8.71 5.23
C MET A 129 -10.04 -9.05 6.20
N MET A 130 -10.44 -10.32 6.30
CA MET A 130 -11.45 -10.79 7.25
C MET A 130 -10.99 -10.59 8.71
N ALA A 131 -9.73 -10.93 9.02
CA ALA A 131 -9.15 -10.70 10.34
C ALA A 131 -9.11 -9.21 10.72
N GLN A 132 -8.83 -8.33 9.75
CA GLN A 132 -8.85 -6.89 9.97
C GLN A 132 -10.25 -6.38 10.36
N ILE A 133 -11.31 -6.87 9.71
CA ILE A 133 -12.69 -6.51 10.05
C ILE A 133 -13.08 -7.05 11.44
N GLN A 134 -12.69 -8.27 11.78
CA GLN A 134 -12.95 -8.84 13.11
C GLN A 134 -12.31 -7.98 14.20
N GLN A 135 -11.06 -7.54 14.02
CA GLN A 135 -10.41 -6.62 14.96
C GLN A 135 -11.14 -5.27 15.08
N ILE A 136 -11.68 -4.75 13.97
CA ILE A 136 -12.50 -3.51 13.99
C ILE A 136 -13.86 -3.77 14.65
N GLY A 137 -14.46 -4.95 14.43
CA GLY A 137 -15.76 -5.34 15.01
C GLY A 137 -15.69 -5.67 16.50
N GLU A 138 -14.57 -6.21 16.98
CA GLU A 138 -14.31 -6.46 18.40
C GLU A 138 -14.04 -5.17 19.19
N VAL A 139 -13.63 -4.10 18.53
CA VAL A 139 -13.55 -2.75 19.10
C VAL A 139 -14.84 -1.98 18.80
N ASN A 140 -15.99 -2.50 19.26
CA ASN A 140 -17.13 -1.62 19.47
C ASN A 140 -16.81 -0.77 20.70
N ALA A 141 -16.22 0.40 20.46
CA ALA A 141 -15.74 1.31 21.48
C ALA A 141 -16.85 1.61 22.52
N ALA A 142 -18.11 1.65 22.11
CA ALA A 142 -19.24 1.91 23.00
C ALA A 142 -19.46 0.78 24.02
N ASP A 143 -19.27 -0.49 23.64
CA ASP A 143 -19.42 -1.64 24.54
C ASP A 143 -18.16 -1.85 25.41
N ALA A 144 -16.96 -1.53 24.88
CA ALA A 144 -15.72 -1.58 25.63
C ALA A 144 -15.58 -0.44 26.66
N TRP A 145 -16.32 0.66 26.49
CA TRP A 145 -16.29 1.83 27.38
C TRP A 145 -17.43 1.85 28.40
N GLY A 146 -18.37 0.92 28.33
CA GLY A 146 -19.45 0.78 29.30
C GLY A 146 -18.90 0.48 30.70
N GLY A 147 -18.88 1.47 31.59
CA GLY A 147 -18.43 1.32 32.98
C GLY A 147 -16.96 1.66 33.24
N MET A 148 -16.18 2.12 32.24
CA MET A 148 -14.86 2.67 32.51
C MET A 148 -14.96 4.11 33.00
N PRO A 149 -14.17 4.50 34.04
CA PRO A 149 -14.08 5.91 34.44
C PRO A 149 -13.55 6.75 33.28
N GLU A 150 -14.10 7.96 33.11
CA GLU A 150 -13.62 8.92 32.10
C GLU A 150 -12.12 9.12 32.24
N PHE A 151 -11.37 8.56 31.30
CA PHE A 151 -9.95 8.80 31.18
C PHE A 151 -9.75 10.12 30.45
N ASN A 152 -9.52 11.17 31.21
CA ASN A 152 -9.11 12.46 30.65
C ASN A 152 -7.62 12.37 30.32
N GLN A 153 -7.31 11.76 29.16
CA GLN A 153 -5.96 11.73 28.64
C GLN A 153 -5.76 13.05 27.88
N GLY A 154 -4.93 13.93 28.45
CA GLY A 154 -4.52 15.14 27.73
C GLY A 154 -4.02 14.79 26.34
N ASP A 155 -4.28 15.63 25.35
CA ASP A 155 -3.84 15.44 23.97
C ASP A 155 -2.31 15.21 23.95
N VAL A 156 -1.91 13.96 23.71
CA VAL A 156 -0.51 13.55 23.61
C VAL A 156 -0.02 13.57 22.15
N SER A 157 -0.82 14.10 21.23
CA SER A 157 -0.39 14.28 19.85
C SER A 157 0.72 15.34 19.77
N ALA A 158 1.79 15.05 19.04
CA ALA A 158 2.87 15.98 18.85
C ALA A 158 2.38 17.17 18.00
N PHE A 159 2.51 18.41 18.54
CA PHE A 159 2.20 19.63 17.80
C PHE A 159 2.97 19.71 16.47
N ARG A 160 4.21 19.22 16.46
CA ARG A 160 5.08 19.13 15.27
C ARG A 160 6.06 17.96 15.41
N SER A 161 6.23 17.18 14.36
CA SER A 161 7.25 16.16 14.28
C SER A 161 8.33 16.53 13.27
N LEU A 162 9.58 16.27 13.61
CA LEU A 162 10.75 16.48 12.77
C LEU A 162 11.53 15.16 12.65
N LEU A 163 11.98 14.84 11.45
CA LEU A 163 12.91 13.74 11.22
C LEU A 163 14.34 14.29 11.23
N ILE A 164 15.19 13.79 12.12
CA ILE A 164 16.58 14.23 12.27
C ILE A 164 17.49 13.10 11.83
N HIS A 165 18.41 13.38 10.90
CA HIS A 165 19.44 12.44 10.44
C HIS A 165 20.76 12.80 11.09
N PHE A 166 21.40 11.83 11.73
CA PHE A 166 22.74 11.97 12.31
C PHE A 166 23.79 11.41 11.35
N LYS A 167 24.89 12.09 11.23
CA LYS A 167 26.00 11.71 10.36
C LYS A 167 26.78 10.51 10.92
N ASP A 168 26.97 10.49 12.24
CA ASP A 168 27.77 9.53 12.97
C ASP A 168 27.31 9.44 14.44
N GLN A 169 27.91 8.55 15.21
CA GLN A 169 27.59 8.34 16.62
C GLN A 169 27.94 9.56 17.49
N GLU A 170 28.97 10.30 17.15
CA GLU A 170 29.37 11.51 17.89
C GLU A 170 28.27 12.57 17.82
N ALA A 171 27.61 12.69 16.67
CA ALA A 171 26.47 13.60 16.48
C ALA A 171 25.24 13.15 17.30
N VAL A 172 24.99 11.84 17.44
CA VAL A 172 23.93 11.29 18.32
C VAL A 172 24.23 11.64 19.77
N ASP A 173 25.48 11.43 20.22
CA ASP A 173 25.90 11.68 21.60
C ASP A 173 25.82 13.19 21.94
N ALA A 174 26.19 14.05 21.00
CA ALA A 174 26.06 15.49 21.16
C ALA A 174 24.59 15.94 21.27
N PHE A 175 23.72 15.36 20.44
CA PHE A 175 22.29 15.66 20.49
C PHE A 175 21.62 15.13 21.75
N THR A 176 21.99 13.94 22.21
CA THR A 176 21.57 13.34 23.49
C THR A 176 21.85 14.29 24.66
N LYS A 177 23.06 14.87 24.69
CA LYS A 177 23.43 15.86 25.71
C LYS A 177 22.63 17.16 25.59
N LEU A 178 22.33 17.60 24.36
CA LEU A 178 21.58 18.82 24.10
C LEU A 178 20.13 18.74 24.61
N ILE A 179 19.49 17.60 24.38
CA ILE A 179 18.07 17.40 24.78
C ILE A 179 17.90 16.84 26.18
N GLY A 180 18.97 16.36 26.82
CA GLY A 180 18.94 15.75 28.14
C GLY A 180 18.29 14.36 28.22
N GLN A 181 18.08 13.69 27.08
CA GLN A 181 17.42 12.39 26.99
C GLN A 181 18.34 11.37 26.36
N GLU A 182 18.34 10.14 26.87
CA GLU A 182 19.16 9.05 26.35
C GLU A 182 18.58 8.50 25.04
N ILE A 183 19.40 8.44 23.99
CA ILE A 183 19.06 7.88 22.68
C ILE A 183 19.84 6.58 22.49
N THR A 184 19.12 5.49 22.33
CA THR A 184 19.65 4.15 22.07
C THR A 184 19.17 3.61 20.73
N ASP A 185 19.72 2.49 20.26
CA ASP A 185 19.28 1.81 19.03
C ASP A 185 17.79 1.42 19.04
N LYS A 186 17.15 1.39 20.21
CA LYS A 186 15.73 1.08 20.39
C LYS A 186 14.84 2.32 20.46
N THR A 187 15.44 3.52 20.52
CA THR A 187 14.70 4.78 20.61
C THR A 187 14.08 5.13 19.25
N LYS A 188 12.76 5.09 19.17
CA LYS A 188 12.02 5.40 17.94
C LYS A 188 11.67 6.88 17.81
N PHE A 189 11.49 7.57 18.93
CA PHE A 189 11.15 8.99 19.00
C PHE A 189 11.54 9.55 20.37
N VAL A 190 11.76 10.86 20.43
CA VAL A 190 11.99 11.62 21.68
C VAL A 190 11.01 12.79 21.72
N TRP A 191 10.60 13.16 22.92
CA TRP A 191 9.75 14.32 23.16
C TRP A 191 10.56 15.49 23.70
N TYR A 192 10.31 16.68 23.18
CA TYR A 192 10.95 17.87 23.73
C TYR A 192 9.88 18.96 23.99
N PRO A 193 9.78 19.49 25.23
CA PRO A 193 10.48 19.02 26.44
C PRO A 193 10.15 17.57 26.78
N GLU A 194 10.96 16.93 27.65
CA GLU A 194 10.75 15.53 28.05
C GLU A 194 9.34 15.35 28.62
N ALA A 195 8.58 14.42 28.05
CA ALA A 195 7.25 14.10 28.55
C ALA A 195 7.37 13.32 29.87
N GLU A 196 6.55 13.67 30.86
CA GLU A 196 6.47 12.91 32.11
C GLU A 196 6.08 11.45 31.79
N ARG A 197 6.96 10.51 32.13
CA ARG A 197 6.71 9.08 31.98
C ARG A 197 5.77 8.65 33.11
N VAL A 198 4.47 8.60 32.83
CA VAL A 198 3.52 7.92 33.71
C VAL A 198 3.80 6.43 33.62
N THR A 199 4.57 5.90 34.58
CA THR A 199 4.79 4.46 34.70
C THR A 199 3.50 3.80 35.16
N THR A 200 3.06 2.79 34.41
CA THR A 200 1.86 1.97 34.73
C THR A 200 1.95 1.23 36.07
N LYS A 201 3.10 1.27 36.73
CA LYS A 201 3.33 0.63 38.06
C LYS A 201 2.66 1.38 39.23
N ASP A 202 2.32 2.64 39.06
CA ASP A 202 1.75 3.46 40.12
C ASP A 202 0.21 3.56 40.06
N LYS A 203 -0.42 2.80 39.16
CA LYS A 203 -1.88 2.73 39.09
C LYS A 203 -2.38 1.63 40.02
N LEU A 204 -2.68 1.99 41.27
CA LEU A 204 -3.46 1.16 42.18
C LEU A 204 -4.92 1.19 41.68
N TYR A 205 -5.42 0.03 41.24
CA TYR A 205 -6.85 -0.16 41.06
C TYR A 205 -7.47 -0.43 42.44
N THR A 206 -8.16 0.53 43.03
CA THR A 206 -9.04 0.29 44.15
C THR A 206 -10.41 -0.07 43.59
N SER A 207 -10.79 -1.33 43.70
CA SER A 207 -12.18 -1.74 43.54
C SER A 207 -12.89 -1.40 44.85
N ASP A 208 -13.70 -0.35 44.87
CA ASP A 208 -14.69 -0.13 45.92
C ASP A 208 -15.87 -1.09 45.69
N GLU A 209 -15.73 -2.33 46.16
CA GLU A 209 -16.89 -3.17 46.47
C GLU A 209 -17.36 -2.81 47.88
N SER A 210 -18.23 -1.83 48.04
CA SER A 210 -19.13 -1.75 49.17
C SER A 210 -20.41 -2.49 48.82
N ILE A 211 -20.45 -3.75 49.19
CA ILE A 211 -21.71 -4.51 49.33
C ILE A 211 -22.34 -4.00 50.61
N ASP A 212 -23.39 -3.20 50.49
CA ASP A 212 -24.31 -2.97 51.61
C ASP A 212 -25.51 -3.86 51.46
N GLU A 213 -25.88 -4.49 52.60
CA GLU A 213 -26.95 -5.44 52.89
C GLU A 213 -28.37 -4.96 52.53
#